data_c993b98f475e393953dacc33b69bb66f
#
_entry.id   c993b98f475e393953dacc33b69bb66f
#
_cell.length_a   1.000
_cell.length_b   1.000
_cell.length_c   1.000
_cell.angle_alpha   90.00
_cell.angle_beta   90.00
_cell.angle_gamma   90.00
#
_symmetry.space_group_name_H-M   'P 1'
#
loop_
_entity.id
_entity.type
_entity.pdbx_description
1 polymer ?
#
loop_
_entity_poly.entity_id
_entity_poly.type
_entity_poly.pdbx_seq_one_letter_code
_entity_poly.pdbx_strand_id
1 'polypeptide(L)'
;MDINQRDEWWINYPVYQAHLKGAAAVIAAQTGGYGEVDERALNAQDIAGPSNAPAFSIARHDADQLKKMLQGRSEVKVLFDASTKVIPAQTTYNIVGEIPGKTHPERRIMLSAHYDSYFDGFQDDNTAISMMLSMGKTLLEIGYQPENTLMFCCMASEEWGVADSQFDWSTGAYEQVFTVHPEWRGSVVSDLNF
;
A
#
# COMPACT_ATOMS: atom_id res chain seq x y z
N MET A 1 -8.87 -3.53 -14.34
CA MET A 1 -10.07 -3.13 -13.58
C MET A 1 -10.55 -1.84 -14.17
N ASP A 2 -11.81 -1.71 -14.50
CA ASP A 2 -12.34 -0.44 -15.00
C ASP A 2 -12.50 0.51 -13.81
N ILE A 3 -11.75 1.56 -13.78
CA ILE A 3 -11.71 2.57 -12.71
C ILE A 3 -13.06 3.31 -12.57
N ASN A 4 -13.88 3.26 -13.61
CA ASN A 4 -15.22 3.83 -13.58
C ASN A 4 -16.23 2.99 -12.76
N GLN A 5 -15.85 1.80 -12.31
CA GLN A 5 -16.65 0.94 -11.43
C GLN A 5 -16.30 1.10 -9.94
N ARG A 6 -15.60 2.12 -9.57
CA ARG A 6 -15.17 2.38 -8.21
C ARG A 6 -16.34 2.42 -7.21
N ASP A 7 -17.44 3.05 -7.59
CA ASP A 7 -18.62 3.12 -6.73
C ASP A 7 -19.23 1.74 -6.45
N GLU A 8 -19.15 0.81 -7.43
CA GLU A 8 -19.58 -0.57 -7.25
C GLU A 8 -18.64 -1.36 -6.34
N TRP A 9 -17.34 -1.06 -6.41
CA TRP A 9 -16.35 -1.69 -5.56
C TRP A 9 -16.56 -1.33 -4.08
N TRP A 10 -16.76 -0.05 -3.76
CA TRP A 10 -17.08 0.41 -2.41
C TRP A 10 -18.34 -0.22 -1.82
N ILE A 11 -19.33 -0.53 -2.62
CA ILE A 11 -20.59 -1.15 -2.19
C ILE A 11 -20.34 -2.50 -1.48
N ASN A 12 -19.32 -3.23 -1.88
CA ASN A 12 -18.98 -4.53 -1.31
C ASN A 12 -18.20 -4.47 0.00
N TYR A 13 -17.70 -3.31 0.39
CA TYR A 13 -16.95 -3.18 1.64
C TYR A 13 -17.86 -3.32 2.86
N PRO A 14 -17.47 -4.14 3.86
CA PRO A 14 -18.28 -4.32 5.09
C PRO A 14 -18.59 -3.01 5.81
N VAL A 15 -17.65 -2.07 5.80
CA VAL A 15 -17.82 -0.73 6.40
C VAL A 15 -18.96 0.03 5.75
N TYR A 16 -18.98 0.09 4.43
CA TYR A 16 -20.02 0.80 3.69
C TYR A 16 -21.37 0.10 3.81
N GLN A 17 -21.38 -1.23 3.76
CA GLN A 17 -22.61 -2.02 3.97
C GLN A 17 -23.21 -1.80 5.37
N ALA A 18 -22.38 -1.71 6.39
CA ALA A 18 -22.83 -1.40 7.74
C ALA A 18 -23.43 0.01 7.82
N HIS A 19 -22.78 0.99 7.20
CA HIS A 19 -23.26 2.37 7.10
C HIS A 19 -24.63 2.44 6.42
N LEU A 20 -24.81 1.78 5.28
CA LEU A 20 -26.10 1.73 4.58
C LEU A 20 -27.23 1.10 5.42
N LYS A 21 -26.89 0.27 6.39
CA LYS A 21 -27.82 -0.33 7.35
C LYS A 21 -28.01 0.51 8.62
N GLY A 22 -27.48 1.72 8.64
CA GLY A 22 -27.67 2.66 9.74
C GLY A 22 -26.60 2.62 10.83
N ALA A 23 -25.48 1.94 10.63
CA ALA A 23 -24.36 2.01 11.55
C ALA A 23 -23.77 3.43 11.54
N ALA A 24 -23.59 4.02 12.73
CA ALA A 24 -22.97 5.33 12.87
C ALA A 24 -21.45 5.29 12.64
N ALA A 25 -20.81 4.17 12.97
CA ALA A 25 -19.40 3.91 12.73
C ALA A 25 -19.15 2.40 12.75
N VAL A 26 -18.00 1.98 12.23
CA VAL A 26 -17.52 0.60 12.27
C VAL A 26 -16.21 0.54 13.03
N ILE A 27 -16.07 -0.44 13.90
CA ILE A 27 -14.80 -0.78 14.55
C ILE A 27 -14.35 -2.10 13.97
N ALA A 28 -13.19 -2.12 13.33
CA ALA A 28 -12.60 -3.29 12.72
C ALA A 28 -11.37 -3.76 13.50
N ALA A 29 -11.19 -5.06 13.56
CA ALA A 29 -9.97 -5.68 14.06
C ALA A 29 -9.63 -6.89 13.21
N GLN A 30 -8.37 -7.04 12.86
CA GLN A 30 -7.91 -8.18 12.11
C GLN A 30 -7.93 -9.44 12.97
N THR A 31 -8.54 -10.50 12.49
CA THR A 31 -8.65 -11.78 13.20
C THR A 31 -7.70 -12.85 12.70
N GLY A 32 -7.06 -12.61 11.58
CA GLY A 32 -6.09 -13.49 10.95
C GLY A 32 -5.44 -12.80 9.77
N GLY A 33 -4.45 -13.42 9.16
CA GLY A 33 -3.71 -12.85 8.03
C GLY A 33 -2.61 -13.80 7.58
N TYR A 34 -1.75 -13.31 6.72
CA TYR A 34 -0.55 -14.01 6.28
C TYR A 34 0.50 -13.92 7.39
N GLY A 35 0.60 -14.97 8.21
CA GLY A 35 1.54 -15.05 9.33
C GLY A 35 0.94 -14.78 10.70
N GLU A 36 1.80 -14.68 11.71
CA GLU A 36 1.39 -14.32 13.07
C GLU A 36 1.06 -12.84 13.16
N VAL A 37 -0.15 -12.54 13.61
CA VAL A 37 -0.58 -11.17 13.88
C VAL A 37 -0.37 -10.89 15.35
N ASP A 38 0.40 -9.84 15.66
CA ASP A 38 0.49 -9.35 17.04
C ASP A 38 -0.90 -8.92 17.51
N GLU A 39 -1.37 -9.53 18.58
CA GLU A 39 -2.70 -9.26 19.15
C GLU A 39 -2.90 -7.81 19.59
N ARG A 40 -1.82 -7.07 19.79
CA ARG A 40 -1.81 -5.69 20.25
C ARG A 40 -1.49 -4.68 19.17
N ALA A 41 -1.15 -5.14 17.96
CA ALA A 41 -0.91 -4.28 16.83
C ALA A 41 -2.19 -3.88 16.11
N LEU A 42 -2.16 -2.73 15.46
CA LEU A 42 -3.20 -2.27 14.56
C LEU A 42 -2.91 -2.82 13.17
N ASN A 43 -3.72 -3.74 12.68
CA ASN A 43 -3.47 -4.45 11.42
C ASN A 43 -4.67 -4.46 10.47
N ALA A 44 -5.76 -3.77 10.78
CA ALA A 44 -6.91 -3.76 9.91
C ALA A 44 -6.71 -2.76 8.77
N GLN A 45 -6.50 -3.27 7.58
CA GLN A 45 -6.41 -2.50 6.34
C GLN A 45 -7.77 -2.38 5.65
N ASP A 46 -8.62 -3.40 5.74
CA ASP A 46 -9.91 -3.47 5.05
C ASP A 46 -11.01 -2.61 5.69
N ILE A 47 -10.63 -1.44 6.20
CA ILE A 47 -11.56 -0.46 6.77
C ILE A 47 -11.81 0.70 5.82
N ALA A 48 -11.21 0.67 4.64
CA ALA A 48 -11.39 1.71 3.65
C ALA A 48 -12.85 1.83 3.22
N GLY A 49 -13.30 3.04 3.04
CA GLY A 49 -14.66 3.35 2.65
C GLY A 49 -14.78 4.82 2.30
N PRO A 50 -15.94 5.26 1.78
CA PRO A 50 -16.17 6.66 1.50
C PRO A 50 -16.14 7.49 2.80
N SER A 51 -15.85 8.76 2.68
CA SER A 51 -15.67 9.69 3.81
C SER A 51 -16.88 9.82 4.74
N ASN A 52 -18.07 9.43 4.26
CA ASN A 52 -19.31 9.45 5.04
C ASN A 52 -19.57 8.15 5.82
N ALA A 53 -18.66 7.19 5.78
CA ALA A 53 -18.77 5.92 6.50
C ALA A 53 -17.60 5.78 7.50
N PRO A 54 -17.68 6.42 8.68
CA PRO A 54 -16.58 6.40 9.65
C PRO A 54 -16.20 4.99 10.08
N ALA A 55 -14.91 4.69 10.03
CA ALA A 55 -14.34 3.42 10.44
C ALA A 55 -13.08 3.61 11.27
N PHE A 56 -12.85 2.72 12.21
CA PHE A 56 -11.72 2.76 13.13
C PHE A 56 -11.10 1.37 13.24
N SER A 57 -9.78 1.32 13.17
CA SER A 57 -9.02 0.10 13.41
C SER A 57 -8.63 0.02 14.89
N ILE A 58 -8.79 -1.15 15.47
CA ILE A 58 -8.31 -1.46 16.84
C ILE A 58 -7.56 -2.78 16.84
N ALA A 59 -6.72 -2.98 17.85
CA ALA A 59 -6.04 -4.24 18.02
C ALA A 59 -7.02 -5.38 18.34
N ARG A 60 -6.68 -6.61 17.96
CA ARG A 60 -7.49 -7.81 18.24
C ARG A 60 -7.75 -7.98 19.74
N HIS A 61 -6.73 -7.74 20.57
CA HIS A 61 -6.87 -7.76 22.02
C HIS A 61 -8.00 -6.86 22.52
N ASP A 62 -8.08 -5.62 21.99
CA ASP A 62 -9.10 -4.65 22.40
C ASP A 62 -10.49 -5.04 21.88
N ALA A 63 -10.55 -5.58 20.67
CA ALA A 63 -11.80 -6.12 20.12
C ALA A 63 -12.35 -7.27 20.97
N ASP A 64 -11.49 -8.13 21.49
CA ASP A 64 -11.91 -9.21 22.37
C ASP A 64 -12.38 -8.70 23.75
N GLN A 65 -11.79 -7.60 24.23
CA GLN A 65 -12.30 -6.92 25.43
C GLN A 65 -13.71 -6.35 25.19
N LEU A 66 -13.92 -5.68 24.05
CA LEU A 66 -15.25 -5.17 23.68
C LEU A 66 -16.29 -6.29 23.57
N LYS A 67 -15.94 -7.41 22.93
CA LYS A 67 -16.81 -8.59 22.86
C LYS A 67 -17.20 -9.13 24.24
N LYS A 68 -16.24 -9.22 25.15
CA LYS A 68 -16.48 -9.63 26.54
C LYS A 68 -17.41 -8.65 27.27
N MET A 69 -17.21 -7.34 27.06
CA MET A 69 -18.09 -6.33 27.66
C MET A 69 -19.52 -6.40 27.16
N LEU A 70 -19.73 -6.80 25.88
CA LEU A 70 -21.05 -6.98 25.29
C LEU A 70 -21.75 -8.25 25.79
N GLN A 71 -21.00 -9.25 26.25
CA GLN A 71 -21.57 -10.47 26.82
C GLN A 71 -22.31 -10.17 28.12
N GLY A 72 -23.60 -10.43 28.13
CA GLY A 72 -24.46 -10.22 29.31
C GLY A 72 -24.85 -8.75 29.57
N ARG A 73 -24.61 -7.84 28.64
CA ARG A 73 -25.06 -6.46 28.68
C ARG A 73 -25.97 -6.15 27.50
N SER A 74 -26.99 -5.33 27.74
CA SER A 74 -27.88 -4.84 26.69
C SER A 74 -27.31 -3.66 25.92
N GLU A 75 -26.34 -2.94 26.51
CA GLU A 75 -25.76 -1.72 25.95
C GLU A 75 -24.32 -1.56 26.41
N VAL A 76 -23.44 -1.20 25.47
CA VAL A 76 -22.08 -0.70 25.69
C VAL A 76 -21.94 0.59 24.92
N LYS A 77 -21.51 1.66 25.59
CA LYS A 77 -21.25 2.96 24.97
C LYS A 77 -19.77 3.08 24.66
N VAL A 78 -19.45 3.54 23.45
CA VAL A 78 -18.10 3.82 23.00
C VAL A 78 -18.02 5.31 22.66
N LEU A 79 -16.98 5.97 23.13
CA LEU A 79 -16.65 7.33 22.76
C LEU A 79 -15.52 7.27 21.74
N PHE A 80 -15.76 7.87 20.56
CA PHE A 80 -14.72 8.13 19.58
C PHE A 80 -14.28 9.58 19.70
N ASP A 81 -12.98 9.77 19.90
CA ASP A 81 -12.34 11.08 19.85
C ASP A 81 -11.18 10.99 18.87
N ALA A 82 -11.40 11.48 17.66
CA ALA A 82 -10.44 11.42 16.58
C ALA A 82 -10.39 12.73 15.82
N SER A 83 -9.19 13.16 15.49
CA SER A 83 -8.95 14.33 14.66
C SER A 83 -7.98 13.95 13.54
N THR A 84 -8.37 14.25 12.31
CA THR A 84 -7.55 14.01 11.14
C THR A 84 -7.36 15.29 10.34
N LYS A 85 -6.24 15.37 9.64
CA LYS A 85 -5.96 16.49 8.74
C LYS A 85 -5.40 15.93 7.44
N VAL A 86 -6.05 16.26 6.33
CA VAL A 86 -5.51 16.03 4.99
C VAL A 86 -4.60 17.20 4.64
N ILE A 87 -3.36 16.92 4.27
CA ILE A 87 -2.38 17.92 3.85
C ILE A 87 -2.14 17.69 2.35
N PRO A 88 -2.75 18.51 1.48
CA PRO A 88 -2.63 18.34 0.03
C PRO A 88 -1.26 18.77 -0.48
N ALA A 89 -0.97 18.39 -1.72
CA ALA A 89 0.19 18.85 -2.49
C ALA A 89 1.56 18.58 -1.84
N GLN A 90 1.70 17.43 -1.22
CA GLN A 90 3.01 16.96 -0.75
C GLN A 90 3.79 16.32 -1.90
N THR A 91 5.11 16.49 -1.90
CA THR A 91 5.99 15.92 -2.92
C THR A 91 6.73 14.72 -2.34
N THR A 92 6.76 13.64 -3.09
CA THR A 92 7.61 12.48 -2.83
C THR A 92 8.38 12.13 -4.10
N TYR A 93 9.33 11.21 -4.04
CA TYR A 93 10.21 10.89 -5.14
C TYR A 93 10.33 9.38 -5.31
N ASN A 94 10.12 8.89 -6.52
CA ASN A 94 10.61 7.56 -6.88
C ASN A 94 12.14 7.61 -7.01
N ILE A 95 12.82 6.54 -6.62
CA ILE A 95 14.28 6.46 -6.66
C ILE A 95 14.64 5.38 -7.68
N VAL A 96 15.38 5.77 -8.70
CA VAL A 96 15.79 4.87 -9.78
C VAL A 96 17.31 4.77 -9.84
N GLY A 97 17.82 3.53 -9.88
CA GLY A 97 19.20 3.21 -10.13
C GLY A 97 19.33 2.24 -11.29
N GLU A 98 20.39 2.36 -12.09
CA GLU A 98 20.60 1.49 -13.24
C GLU A 98 22.01 0.89 -13.24
N ILE A 99 22.10 -0.39 -13.67
CA ILE A 99 23.34 -1.01 -14.14
C ILE A 99 23.19 -1.12 -15.65
N PRO A 100 23.91 -0.29 -16.45
CA PRO A 100 23.73 -0.24 -17.89
C PRO A 100 24.02 -1.58 -18.57
N GLY A 101 23.21 -1.92 -19.54
CA GLY A 101 23.40 -3.10 -20.38
C GLY A 101 24.61 -2.94 -21.29
N LYS A 102 25.37 -4.00 -21.48
CA LYS A 102 26.54 -4.03 -22.37
C LYS A 102 26.13 -4.14 -23.82
N THR A 103 25.12 -4.96 -24.13
CA THR A 103 24.73 -5.31 -25.50
C THR A 103 23.51 -4.53 -25.95
N HIS A 104 22.51 -4.42 -25.08
CA HIS A 104 21.23 -3.79 -25.31
C HIS A 104 20.88 -2.80 -24.20
N PRO A 105 21.61 -1.67 -24.09
CA PRO A 105 21.37 -0.68 -23.04
C PRO A 105 19.99 -0.01 -23.12
N GLU A 106 19.36 -0.02 -24.28
CA GLU A 106 18.02 0.52 -24.49
C GLU A 106 16.90 -0.37 -23.97
N ARG A 107 17.20 -1.64 -23.69
CA ARG A 107 16.25 -2.61 -23.16
C ARG A 107 16.45 -2.72 -21.64
N ARG A 108 15.37 -2.62 -20.91
CA ARG A 108 15.39 -2.60 -19.45
C ARG A 108 14.69 -3.82 -18.87
N ILE A 109 15.33 -4.43 -17.90
CA ILE A 109 14.69 -5.36 -16.97
C ILE A 109 14.52 -4.58 -15.68
N MET A 110 13.28 -4.29 -15.30
CA MET A 110 12.96 -3.54 -14.10
C MET A 110 12.81 -4.50 -12.92
N LEU A 111 13.36 -4.08 -11.79
CA LEU A 111 13.11 -4.64 -10.47
C LEU A 111 12.42 -3.52 -9.70
N SER A 112 11.22 -3.79 -9.21
CA SER A 112 10.41 -2.77 -8.55
C SER A 112 9.92 -3.23 -7.19
N ALA A 113 9.82 -2.27 -6.28
CA ALA A 113 9.25 -2.42 -4.95
C ALA A 113 8.90 -1.03 -4.42
N HIS A 114 8.06 -0.93 -3.41
CA HIS A 114 7.78 0.37 -2.80
C HIS A 114 8.50 0.56 -1.45
N TYR A 115 8.83 1.80 -1.11
CA TYR A 115 9.58 2.10 0.10
C TYR A 115 8.77 2.83 1.18
N ASP A 116 7.58 3.26 0.86
CA ASP A 116 6.63 3.72 1.86
C ASP A 116 5.98 2.51 2.55
N SER A 117 5.55 2.69 3.78
CA SER A 117 5.03 1.59 4.60
C SER A 117 4.04 2.09 5.63
N TYR A 118 3.17 1.22 6.07
CA TYR A 118 2.36 1.44 7.26
C TYR A 118 3.18 1.22 8.52
N PHE A 119 3.07 2.13 9.48
CA PHE A 119 3.72 2.05 10.79
C PHE A 119 5.24 1.80 10.68
N ASP A 120 5.74 0.78 11.37
CA ASP A 120 7.13 0.33 11.33
C ASP A 120 7.34 -0.76 10.26
N GLY A 121 6.50 -0.79 9.22
CA GLY A 121 6.39 -1.83 8.22
C GLY A 121 7.72 -2.36 7.71
N PHE A 122 7.96 -3.64 8.00
CA PHE A 122 9.19 -4.32 7.59
C PHE A 122 8.96 -5.20 6.36
N GLN A 123 7.92 -6.02 6.38
CA GLN A 123 7.65 -6.98 5.32
C GLN A 123 7.13 -6.27 4.08
N ASP A 124 6.17 -5.39 4.25
CA ASP A 124 5.49 -4.66 3.20
C ASP A 124 5.91 -3.18 3.23
N ASP A 125 6.82 -2.73 2.35
CA ASP A 125 7.56 -3.56 1.38
C ASP A 125 9.08 -3.34 1.54
N ASN A 126 9.53 -2.87 2.71
CA ASN A 126 10.93 -2.56 3.00
C ASN A 126 11.85 -3.79 2.92
N THR A 127 11.30 -5.01 3.04
CA THR A 127 12.08 -6.24 2.81
C THR A 127 12.50 -6.33 1.35
N ALA A 128 11.59 -6.08 0.42
CA ALA A 128 11.88 -6.07 -1.01
C ALA A 128 12.89 -4.98 -1.39
N ILE A 129 12.74 -3.77 -0.83
CA ILE A 129 13.73 -2.70 -0.99
C ILE A 129 15.11 -3.14 -0.52
N SER A 130 15.20 -3.77 0.66
CA SER A 130 16.47 -4.27 1.20
C SER A 130 17.10 -5.33 0.30
N MET A 131 16.27 -6.21 -0.26
CA MET A 131 16.72 -7.23 -1.23
C MET A 131 17.24 -6.58 -2.51
N MET A 132 16.52 -5.62 -3.08
CA MET A 132 16.92 -4.90 -4.29
C MET A 132 18.25 -4.16 -4.09
N LEU A 133 18.41 -3.45 -2.97
CA LEU A 133 19.66 -2.74 -2.65
C LEU A 133 20.83 -3.72 -2.47
N SER A 134 20.61 -4.85 -1.80
CA SER A 134 21.62 -5.88 -1.62
C SER A 134 22.01 -6.53 -2.94
N MET A 135 21.05 -6.78 -3.82
CA MET A 135 21.26 -7.32 -5.15
C MET A 135 22.08 -6.34 -6.01
N GLY A 136 21.65 -5.09 -6.07
CA GLY A 136 22.37 -4.05 -6.83
C GLY A 136 23.82 -3.89 -6.35
N LYS A 137 24.01 -3.81 -5.03
CA LYS A 137 25.36 -3.75 -4.41
C LYS A 137 26.21 -4.96 -4.80
N THR A 138 25.67 -6.17 -4.66
CA THR A 138 26.41 -7.40 -4.99
C THR A 138 26.82 -7.44 -6.46
N LEU A 139 25.91 -7.11 -7.36
CA LEU A 139 26.20 -7.07 -8.80
C LEU A 139 27.32 -6.07 -9.15
N LEU A 140 27.33 -4.91 -8.52
CA LEU A 140 28.39 -3.94 -8.69
C LEU A 140 29.73 -4.42 -8.12
N GLU A 141 29.74 -5.02 -6.93
CA GLU A 141 30.96 -5.54 -6.28
C GLU A 141 31.64 -6.65 -7.08
N ILE A 142 30.87 -7.53 -7.72
CA ILE A 142 31.43 -8.60 -8.58
C ILE A 142 31.71 -8.13 -10.01
N GLY A 143 31.45 -6.87 -10.33
CA GLY A 143 31.66 -6.32 -11.67
C GLY A 143 30.77 -6.95 -12.74
N TYR A 144 29.55 -7.34 -12.36
CA TYR A 144 28.60 -7.94 -13.31
C TYR A 144 28.20 -6.95 -14.38
N GLN A 145 28.25 -7.41 -15.63
CA GLN A 145 27.84 -6.63 -16.80
C GLN A 145 26.67 -7.31 -17.49
N PRO A 146 25.44 -6.84 -17.26
CA PRO A 146 24.25 -7.40 -17.89
C PRO A 146 24.21 -7.16 -19.40
N GLU A 147 23.50 -7.98 -20.13
CA GLU A 147 23.26 -7.74 -21.58
C GLU A 147 22.26 -6.61 -21.78
N ASN A 148 21.16 -6.60 -21.02
CA ASN A 148 20.17 -5.53 -20.96
C ASN A 148 20.41 -4.69 -19.70
N THR A 149 19.97 -3.45 -19.68
CA THR A 149 20.02 -2.62 -18.48
C THR A 149 19.17 -3.21 -17.36
N LEU A 150 19.76 -3.37 -16.18
CA LEU A 150 19.01 -3.65 -14.97
C LEU A 150 18.64 -2.33 -14.32
N MET A 151 17.35 -2.13 -14.09
CA MET A 151 16.81 -0.92 -13.49
C MET A 151 16.14 -1.27 -12.16
N PHE A 152 16.59 -0.64 -11.10
CA PHE A 152 16.06 -0.77 -9.75
C PHE A 152 15.18 0.43 -9.48
N CYS A 153 13.90 0.23 -9.28
CA CYS A 153 12.93 1.29 -9.09
C CYS A 153 12.24 1.15 -7.74
N CYS A 154 12.65 2.02 -6.80
CA CYS A 154 12.00 2.11 -5.48
C CYS A 154 10.86 3.12 -5.59
N MET A 155 9.63 2.65 -5.57
CA MET A 155 8.42 3.45 -5.72
C MET A 155 8.05 4.12 -4.40
N ALA A 156 7.59 5.36 -4.50
CA ALA A 156 6.95 6.05 -3.41
C ALA A 156 5.43 5.98 -3.55
N SER A 157 4.71 6.23 -2.48
CA SER A 157 3.25 6.37 -2.50
C SER A 157 2.52 5.19 -3.15
N GLU A 158 2.97 3.98 -2.85
CA GLU A 158 2.23 2.78 -3.20
C GLU A 158 0.98 2.67 -2.32
N GLU A 159 1.15 2.87 -1.03
CA GLU A 159 0.12 2.78 0.00
C GLU A 159 -0.82 3.99 0.05
N TRP A 160 -0.65 4.95 -0.85
CA TRP A 160 -1.37 6.22 -0.84
C TRP A 160 -2.04 6.48 -2.17
N GLY A 161 -3.23 7.07 -2.06
CA GLY A 161 -3.96 7.59 -3.19
C GLY A 161 -3.77 9.10 -3.36
N VAL A 162 -4.27 9.60 -4.47
CA VAL A 162 -4.38 11.04 -4.73
C VAL A 162 -5.76 11.51 -4.28
N ALA A 163 -5.80 12.52 -3.39
CA ALA A 163 -7.04 13.09 -2.89
C ALA A 163 -7.95 13.54 -4.05
N ASP A 164 -9.24 13.29 -3.91
CA ASP A 164 -10.28 13.66 -4.89
C ASP A 164 -10.06 13.08 -6.29
N SER A 165 -9.29 12.00 -6.41
CA SER A 165 -9.05 11.30 -7.67
C SER A 165 -9.53 9.85 -7.60
N GLN A 166 -9.54 9.21 -8.77
CA GLN A 166 -9.81 7.78 -8.89
C GLN A 166 -8.60 6.91 -8.54
N PHE A 167 -7.44 7.52 -8.29
CA PHE A 167 -6.20 6.83 -7.95
C PHE A 167 -6.07 6.78 -6.43
N ASP A 168 -6.40 5.66 -5.88
CA ASP A 168 -6.40 5.41 -4.43
C ASP A 168 -5.30 4.45 -3.97
N TRP A 169 -4.47 3.98 -4.92
CA TRP A 169 -3.38 3.07 -4.63
C TRP A 169 -2.30 3.16 -5.72
N SER A 170 -1.07 2.74 -5.43
CA SER A 170 0.05 2.64 -6.37
C SER A 170 0.33 3.92 -7.17
N THR A 171 0.11 5.06 -6.54
CA THR A 171 0.19 6.37 -7.21
C THR A 171 1.58 6.62 -7.78
N GLY A 172 2.64 6.28 -7.03
CA GLY A 172 4.02 6.50 -7.48
C GLY A 172 4.38 5.67 -8.72
N ALA A 173 3.93 4.43 -8.79
CA ALA A 173 4.12 3.57 -9.95
C ALA A 173 3.38 4.13 -11.18
N TYR A 174 2.14 4.57 -11.00
CA TYR A 174 1.37 5.19 -12.06
C TYR A 174 2.06 6.43 -12.62
N GLU A 175 2.42 7.36 -11.75
CA GLU A 175 3.10 8.60 -12.14
C GLU A 175 4.43 8.32 -12.86
N GLN A 176 5.20 7.34 -12.38
CA GLN A 176 6.48 6.96 -12.98
C GLN A 176 6.33 6.56 -14.45
N VAL A 177 5.37 5.71 -14.74
CA VAL A 177 5.23 5.08 -16.06
C VAL A 177 4.40 5.91 -17.03
N PHE A 178 3.41 6.64 -16.53
CA PHE A 178 2.47 7.36 -17.40
C PHE A 178 2.75 8.84 -17.53
N THR A 179 3.39 9.45 -16.53
CA THR A 179 3.62 10.90 -16.50
C THR A 179 5.08 11.26 -16.63
N VAL A 180 5.96 10.65 -15.82
CA VAL A 180 7.37 11.05 -15.75
C VAL A 180 8.19 10.40 -16.86
N HIS A 181 7.99 9.10 -17.09
CA HIS A 181 8.74 8.30 -18.06
C HIS A 181 7.84 7.49 -19.01
N PRO A 182 6.95 8.14 -19.77
CA PRO A 182 6.08 7.45 -20.72
C PRO A 182 6.86 6.73 -21.81
N GLU A 183 8.12 7.13 -22.09
CA GLU A 183 9.02 6.48 -23.02
C GLU A 183 9.52 5.10 -22.55
N TRP A 184 9.36 4.76 -21.29
CA TRP A 184 9.68 3.40 -20.80
C TRP A 184 8.76 2.36 -21.36
N ARG A 185 7.57 2.76 -21.81
CA ARG A 185 6.66 1.88 -22.54
C ARG A 185 7.34 1.36 -23.81
N GLY A 186 7.58 0.07 -23.86
CA GLY A 186 8.29 -0.59 -24.96
C GLY A 186 9.81 -0.73 -24.78
N SER A 187 10.43 -0.05 -23.83
CA SER A 187 11.84 -0.26 -23.45
C SER A 187 11.97 -1.20 -22.25
N VAL A 188 11.03 -1.20 -21.34
CA VAL A 188 10.95 -2.18 -20.26
C VAL A 188 10.40 -3.49 -20.83
N VAL A 189 11.24 -4.51 -20.88
CA VAL A 189 10.91 -5.83 -21.46
C VAL A 189 10.41 -6.82 -20.41
N SER A 190 10.69 -6.56 -19.15
CA SER A 190 10.22 -7.35 -18.01
C SER A 190 10.23 -6.47 -16.76
N ASP A 191 9.27 -6.68 -15.89
CA ASP A 191 9.23 -6.14 -14.54
C ASP A 191 9.15 -7.30 -13.54
N LEU A 192 10.04 -7.28 -12.57
CA LEU A 192 10.07 -8.17 -11.42
C LEU A 192 9.66 -7.33 -10.21
N ASN A 193 8.38 -7.34 -9.92
CA ASN A 193 7.82 -6.70 -8.74
C ASN A 193 7.88 -7.68 -7.56
N PHE A 194 8.44 -7.22 -6.47
CA PHE A 194 8.65 -8.03 -5.26
C PHE A 194 7.55 -7.82 -4.25
#